data_2f492eb9b30524e7aecb93147905ce8f
#
_entry.id   2f492eb9b30524e7aecb93147905ce8f
#
_cell.length_a   1.000
_cell.length_b   1.000
_cell.length_c   1.000
_cell.angle_alpha   90.00
_cell.angle_beta   90.00
_cell.angle_gamma   90.00
#
_symmetry.space_group_name_H-M   'P 1'
#
loop_
_entity.id
_entity.type
_entity.pdbx_description
1 polymer ?
#
loop_
_entity_poly.entity_id
_entity_poly.type
_entity_poly.pdbx_seq_one_letter_code
_entity_poly.pdbx_strand_id
1 'polypeptide(L)'
;MKKTILTAVAVGLIVGFTAPAANTAPAANNERGTINWHDCDAANQEAGATLEGYECGTLTVPLDWDNLANPANAQIAVVIHRTTSPKRIGALTFNPGGPGISGISRAKEYATLIPTKIFTAFDFVAWDPRGVGLSQPQLVNCPAPSAPFPPATGPVDWENYVTQTYDIVSAANKPCLDNNKDLAPYLGTYYVIRDLEAMRVALNFKKWNFMGDSYGSRVGYWYAREYPKSLRTLVLDGSYSPTLTATSWLAEQSYSYSSAQTVFTSLPGTSTPWKLQRIFDALNEREVLVNGITSSRWAVAAEFFSLVPYQLYYQQIVEHINIVYDALFNPNKPTVPPSAPIDNEETTANELSILHVVNCRDLTDYPTIKEIAAAAEAASFTSMGTALQIVQDGVNCAGFPDDFFHGYLPATGQLRLKNSPVVVHSIGDPL
;
A
#
# COMPACT_ATOMS: atom_id res chain seq x y z
N MET A 1 -11.91 4.92 40.28
CA MET A 1 -12.20 3.91 39.26
C MET A 1 -11.08 4.00 38.23
N LYS A 2 -10.11 3.06 38.29
CA LYS A 2 -8.94 3.06 37.45
C LYS A 2 -9.33 2.44 36.08
N LYS A 3 -9.28 3.18 35.01
CA LYS A 3 -9.30 2.66 33.64
C LYS A 3 -7.85 2.55 33.17
N THR A 4 -7.37 1.35 33.15
CA THR A 4 -6.09 0.98 32.55
C THR A 4 -6.29 0.97 31.03
N ILE A 5 -5.60 1.84 30.33
CA ILE A 5 -5.53 1.78 28.87
C ILE A 5 -4.42 0.77 28.57
N LEU A 6 -4.81 -0.42 28.12
CA LEU A 6 -3.91 -1.40 27.55
C LEU A 6 -3.56 -0.97 26.14
N THR A 7 -2.33 -0.60 25.94
CA THR A 7 -1.74 -0.58 24.59
C THR A 7 -1.57 -2.03 24.18
N ALA A 8 -2.29 -2.44 23.18
CA ALA A 8 -2.27 -3.81 22.69
C ALA A 8 -0.98 -4.07 21.93
N VAL A 9 0.00 -4.66 22.63
CA VAL A 9 0.87 -5.63 21.97
C VAL A 9 -0.06 -6.78 21.65
N ALA A 10 -0.39 -7.00 20.38
CA ALA A 10 -1.23 -8.09 19.92
C ALA A 10 -0.47 -9.41 20.13
N VAL A 11 -0.54 -9.95 21.35
CA VAL A 11 -0.37 -11.40 21.54
C VAL A 11 -1.67 -12.02 21.11
N GLY A 12 -1.67 -12.57 19.88
CA GLY A 12 -2.80 -13.26 19.30
C GLY A 12 -3.25 -14.43 20.14
N LEU A 13 -4.40 -14.28 20.80
CA LEU A 13 -5.22 -15.42 21.21
C LEU A 13 -5.96 -15.88 19.95
N ILE A 14 -5.45 -16.98 19.37
CA ILE A 14 -6.12 -17.72 18.30
C ILE A 14 -7.41 -18.31 18.90
N VAL A 15 -8.52 -17.59 18.75
CA VAL A 15 -9.83 -18.21 18.78
C VAL A 15 -10.08 -18.72 17.35
N GLY A 16 -9.91 -20.01 17.18
CA GLY A 16 -10.15 -20.68 15.90
C GLY A 16 -11.61 -20.52 15.47
N PHE A 17 -11.88 -19.52 14.63
CA PHE A 17 -13.01 -19.58 13.72
C PHE A 17 -12.56 -20.37 12.50
N THR A 18 -12.89 -21.64 12.46
CA THR A 18 -12.87 -22.41 11.21
C THR A 18 -13.98 -21.83 10.33
N ALA A 19 -13.65 -20.87 9.48
CA ALA A 19 -14.48 -20.58 8.33
C ALA A 19 -14.60 -21.89 7.52
N PRO A 20 -15.79 -22.30 7.08
CA PRO A 20 -15.89 -23.43 6.18
C PRO A 20 -15.11 -23.09 4.92
N ALA A 21 -14.10 -23.89 4.59
CA ALA A 21 -13.45 -23.83 3.30
C ALA A 21 -14.56 -24.02 2.25
N ALA A 22 -14.90 -22.96 1.56
CA ALA A 22 -15.70 -23.06 0.35
C ALA A 22 -14.81 -23.76 -0.68
N ASN A 23 -14.95 -25.09 -0.76
CA ASN A 23 -14.47 -25.88 -1.88
C ASN A 23 -15.31 -25.46 -3.11
N THR A 24 -15.00 -24.35 -3.71
CA THR A 24 -15.45 -24.05 -5.06
C THR A 24 -14.60 -24.85 -6.00
N ALA A 25 -15.19 -25.87 -6.59
CA ALA A 25 -14.58 -26.56 -7.72
C ALA A 25 -14.13 -25.51 -8.76
N PRO A 26 -12.94 -25.66 -9.40
CA PRO A 26 -12.48 -24.71 -10.38
C PRO A 26 -13.53 -24.54 -11.48
N ALA A 27 -13.90 -23.27 -11.74
CA ALA A 27 -14.83 -22.95 -12.82
C ALA A 27 -14.28 -23.49 -14.15
N ALA A 28 -15.16 -24.08 -14.97
CA ALA A 28 -14.76 -24.62 -16.25
C ALA A 28 -14.20 -23.52 -17.17
N ASN A 29 -13.23 -23.85 -18.01
CA ASN A 29 -12.58 -22.90 -18.94
C ASN A 29 -13.59 -22.10 -19.82
N ASN A 30 -14.80 -22.59 -19.97
CA ASN A 30 -15.88 -21.95 -20.77
C ASN A 30 -16.46 -20.68 -20.10
N GLU A 31 -16.17 -20.41 -18.84
CA GLU A 31 -16.69 -19.25 -18.09
C GLU A 31 -15.73 -18.05 -18.14
N ARG A 32 -14.50 -18.23 -18.66
CA ARG A 32 -13.52 -17.16 -18.76
C ARG A 32 -14.03 -16.02 -19.65
N GLY A 33 -13.84 -14.79 -19.15
CA GLY A 33 -14.32 -13.59 -19.83
C GLY A 33 -15.80 -13.32 -19.63
N THR A 34 -16.50 -14.08 -18.79
CA THR A 34 -17.94 -13.90 -18.46
C THR A 34 -18.06 -13.31 -17.08
N ILE A 35 -18.98 -12.34 -16.93
CA ILE A 35 -19.36 -11.79 -15.62
C ILE A 35 -20.62 -12.52 -15.14
N ASN A 36 -20.54 -13.13 -13.99
CA ASN A 36 -21.66 -13.65 -13.25
C ASN A 36 -22.23 -12.54 -12.36
N TRP A 37 -23.41 -12.02 -12.72
CA TRP A 37 -24.10 -10.97 -11.98
C TRP A 37 -24.84 -11.56 -10.79
N HIS A 38 -24.80 -10.90 -9.65
CA HIS A 38 -25.37 -11.37 -8.37
C HIS A 38 -25.76 -10.19 -7.46
N ASP A 39 -26.36 -10.48 -6.30
CA ASP A 39 -26.73 -9.48 -5.32
C ASP A 39 -25.50 -8.75 -4.77
N CYS A 40 -25.71 -7.48 -4.37
CA CYS A 40 -24.63 -6.58 -3.90
C CYS A 40 -24.32 -6.70 -2.39
N ASP A 41 -24.85 -7.69 -1.67
CA ASP A 41 -24.69 -7.76 -0.20
C ASP A 41 -23.23 -7.76 0.24
N ALA A 42 -22.38 -8.59 -0.38
CA ALA A 42 -20.95 -8.62 -0.07
C ALA A 42 -20.25 -7.30 -0.44
N ALA A 43 -20.60 -6.70 -1.59
CA ALA A 43 -20.03 -5.41 -2.01
C ALA A 43 -20.49 -4.26 -1.11
N ASN A 44 -21.73 -4.29 -0.61
CA ASN A 44 -22.22 -3.32 0.36
C ASN A 44 -21.45 -3.42 1.70
N GLN A 45 -21.17 -4.65 2.15
CA GLN A 45 -20.37 -4.87 3.34
C GLN A 45 -18.93 -4.38 3.16
N GLU A 46 -18.29 -4.70 2.04
CA GLU A 46 -16.94 -4.25 1.70
C GLU A 46 -16.84 -2.73 1.61
N ALA A 47 -17.84 -2.08 1.01
CA ALA A 47 -17.90 -0.62 0.90
C ALA A 47 -18.30 0.08 2.21
N GLY A 48 -18.63 -0.67 3.28
CA GLY A 48 -19.16 -0.11 4.52
C GLY A 48 -20.47 0.68 4.35
N ALA A 49 -21.15 0.51 3.20
CA ALA A 49 -22.34 1.29 2.87
C ALA A 49 -23.10 0.68 1.68
N THR A 50 -24.41 0.90 1.64
CA THR A 50 -25.23 0.47 0.49
C THR A 50 -24.78 1.13 -0.81
N LEU A 51 -24.47 0.32 -1.81
CA LEU A 51 -24.15 0.75 -3.17
C LEU A 51 -25.45 0.88 -3.99
N GLU A 52 -26.23 1.91 -3.68
CA GLU A 52 -27.52 2.14 -4.35
C GLU A 52 -27.31 2.44 -5.84
N GLY A 53 -28.03 1.70 -6.68
CA GLY A 53 -27.94 1.86 -8.15
C GLY A 53 -26.74 1.17 -8.78
N TYR A 54 -25.96 0.39 -8.03
CA TYR A 54 -24.90 -0.45 -8.59
C TYR A 54 -25.41 -1.84 -8.95
N GLU A 55 -24.86 -2.41 -10.00
CA GLU A 55 -24.92 -3.83 -10.35
C GLU A 55 -23.61 -4.48 -9.85
N CYS A 56 -23.68 -5.68 -9.28
CA CYS A 56 -22.53 -6.38 -8.71
C CYS A 56 -22.32 -7.72 -9.44
N GLY A 57 -21.06 -8.06 -9.68
CA GLY A 57 -20.74 -9.28 -10.41
C GLY A 57 -19.31 -9.73 -10.19
N THR A 58 -19.03 -10.91 -10.71
CA THR A 58 -17.72 -11.56 -10.62
C THR A 58 -17.28 -11.98 -12.01
N LEU A 59 -16.13 -11.46 -12.46
CA LEU A 59 -15.52 -11.82 -13.74
C LEU A 59 -14.56 -13.00 -13.54
N THR A 60 -14.74 -14.07 -14.29
CA THR A 60 -13.78 -15.19 -14.32
C THR A 60 -12.67 -14.92 -15.32
N VAL A 61 -11.42 -14.99 -14.88
CA VAL A 61 -10.21 -14.82 -15.71
C VAL A 61 -9.22 -15.95 -15.49
N PRO A 62 -8.29 -16.24 -16.45
CA PRO A 62 -7.20 -17.17 -16.18
C PRO A 62 -6.38 -16.73 -14.98
N LEU A 63 -6.01 -17.66 -14.10
CA LEU A 63 -5.02 -17.36 -13.07
C LEU A 63 -3.67 -17.04 -13.72
N ASP A 64 -3.28 -17.87 -14.69
CA ASP A 64 -2.06 -17.72 -15.49
C ASP A 64 -2.42 -17.23 -16.91
N TRP A 65 -2.10 -15.97 -17.20
CA TRP A 65 -2.30 -15.39 -18.54
C TRP A 65 -1.27 -15.84 -19.57
N ASP A 66 -0.14 -16.42 -19.14
CA ASP A 66 0.91 -16.89 -20.02
C ASP A 66 0.68 -18.36 -20.42
N ASN A 67 -0.12 -19.09 -19.66
CA ASN A 67 -0.50 -20.46 -19.93
C ASN A 67 -2.02 -20.67 -19.85
N LEU A 68 -2.73 -20.35 -20.90
CA LEU A 68 -4.18 -20.47 -20.96
C LEU A 68 -4.70 -21.92 -20.87
N ALA A 69 -3.82 -22.93 -21.01
CA ALA A 69 -4.15 -24.33 -20.80
C ALA A 69 -4.22 -24.69 -19.30
N ASN A 70 -3.66 -23.88 -18.42
CA ASN A 70 -3.81 -24.01 -16.98
C ASN A 70 -5.31 -23.85 -16.62
N PRO A 71 -5.96 -24.83 -15.96
CA PRO A 71 -7.38 -24.75 -15.65
C PRO A 71 -7.72 -23.77 -14.52
N ALA A 72 -6.72 -23.34 -13.74
CA ALA A 72 -6.92 -22.43 -12.61
C ALA A 72 -7.41 -21.06 -13.06
N ASN A 73 -8.33 -20.49 -12.31
CA ASN A 73 -8.93 -19.18 -12.58
C ASN A 73 -8.81 -18.26 -11.37
N ALA A 74 -8.82 -16.96 -11.64
CA ALA A 74 -9.12 -15.93 -10.66
C ALA A 74 -10.54 -15.40 -10.88
N GLN A 75 -11.16 -14.95 -9.80
CA GLN A 75 -12.49 -14.36 -9.77
C GLN A 75 -12.33 -12.88 -9.40
N ILE A 76 -12.61 -11.99 -10.32
CA ILE A 76 -12.44 -10.55 -10.15
C ILE A 76 -13.78 -9.93 -9.78
N ALA A 77 -13.89 -9.40 -8.57
CA ALA A 77 -15.10 -8.72 -8.13
C ALA A 77 -15.22 -7.35 -8.81
N VAL A 78 -16.41 -7.03 -9.30
CA VAL A 78 -16.70 -5.81 -10.02
C VAL A 78 -18.06 -5.25 -9.63
N VAL A 79 -18.15 -3.95 -9.47
CA VAL A 79 -19.40 -3.21 -9.31
C VAL A 79 -19.49 -2.11 -10.34
N ILE A 80 -20.69 -1.86 -10.87
CA ILE A 80 -20.91 -0.86 -11.89
C ILE A 80 -22.16 -0.03 -11.59
N HIS A 81 -21.99 1.29 -11.53
CA HIS A 81 -23.10 2.24 -11.53
C HIS A 81 -23.30 2.74 -12.96
N ARG A 82 -24.43 2.37 -13.57
CA ARG A 82 -24.73 2.78 -14.92
C ARG A 82 -25.37 4.16 -14.94
N THR A 83 -24.79 5.04 -15.76
CA THR A 83 -25.40 6.36 -15.94
C THR A 83 -26.71 6.26 -16.73
N THR A 84 -27.69 7.03 -16.29
CA THR A 84 -28.96 7.23 -17.00
C THR A 84 -28.89 8.35 -18.04
N SER A 85 -27.74 9.00 -18.19
CA SER A 85 -27.55 10.12 -19.10
C SER A 85 -27.66 9.68 -20.57
N PRO A 86 -28.50 10.33 -21.39
CA PRO A 86 -28.55 10.09 -22.83
C PRO A 86 -27.26 10.52 -23.55
N LYS A 87 -26.39 11.30 -22.86
CA LYS A 87 -25.08 11.76 -23.34
C LYS A 87 -23.93 10.96 -22.75
N ARG A 88 -24.16 9.65 -22.47
CA ARG A 88 -23.11 8.77 -21.96
C ARG A 88 -21.87 8.82 -22.86
N ILE A 89 -20.70 9.04 -22.26
CA ILE A 89 -19.42 9.14 -22.98
C ILE A 89 -18.70 7.76 -23.04
N GLY A 90 -18.90 6.92 -22.03
CA GLY A 90 -18.26 5.60 -21.92
C GLY A 90 -18.22 5.12 -20.49
N ALA A 91 -17.16 4.40 -20.11
CA ALA A 91 -16.93 3.96 -18.75
C ALA A 91 -15.72 4.68 -18.13
N LEU A 92 -15.83 4.98 -16.86
CA LEU A 92 -14.76 5.48 -16.00
C LEU A 92 -14.46 4.42 -14.93
N THR A 93 -13.22 4.03 -14.82
CA THR A 93 -12.75 3.11 -13.79
C THR A 93 -11.51 3.68 -13.10
N PHE A 94 -11.18 3.15 -11.94
CA PHE A 94 -10.06 3.61 -11.14
C PHE A 94 -9.36 2.47 -10.42
N ASN A 95 -8.17 2.75 -9.89
CA ASN A 95 -7.48 1.92 -8.91
C ASN A 95 -6.93 2.83 -7.82
N PRO A 96 -7.29 2.61 -6.53
CA PRO A 96 -6.91 3.49 -5.41
C PRO A 96 -5.47 3.32 -4.94
N GLY A 97 -4.75 2.33 -5.45
CA GLY A 97 -3.36 2.10 -5.09
C GLY A 97 -3.15 1.01 -4.05
N GLY A 98 -2.25 1.26 -3.14
CA GLY A 98 -1.65 0.33 -2.22
C GLY A 98 -0.28 -0.14 -2.72
N PRO A 99 -0.12 -1.30 -3.42
CA PRO A 99 -1.14 -2.25 -3.88
C PRO A 99 -1.92 -2.93 -2.76
N GLY A 100 -3.12 -3.41 -3.04
CA GLY A 100 -3.92 -4.16 -2.07
C GLY A 100 -5.21 -3.47 -1.64
N ILE A 101 -5.36 -2.16 -1.86
CA ILE A 101 -6.58 -1.44 -1.49
C ILE A 101 -7.73 -1.85 -2.43
N SER A 102 -8.86 -2.23 -1.83
CA SER A 102 -10.08 -2.58 -2.56
C SER A 102 -10.67 -1.36 -3.27
N GLY A 103 -10.89 -1.48 -4.58
CA GLY A 103 -11.61 -0.47 -5.34
C GLY A 103 -13.10 -0.42 -4.98
N ILE A 104 -13.68 -1.55 -4.57
CA ILE A 104 -15.08 -1.63 -4.13
C ILE A 104 -15.25 -0.92 -2.79
N SER A 105 -14.31 -1.07 -1.84
CA SER A 105 -14.36 -0.36 -0.57
C SER A 105 -14.34 1.16 -0.77
N ARG A 106 -13.65 1.64 -1.80
CA ARG A 106 -13.49 3.07 -2.13
C ARG A 106 -14.53 3.61 -3.13
N ALA A 107 -15.45 2.76 -3.62
CA ALA A 107 -16.36 3.14 -4.70
C ALA A 107 -17.18 4.41 -4.40
N LYS A 108 -17.71 4.55 -3.17
CA LYS A 108 -18.47 5.73 -2.77
C LYS A 108 -17.63 6.98 -2.59
N GLU A 109 -16.45 6.83 -2.00
CA GLU A 109 -15.51 7.92 -1.83
C GLU A 109 -15.17 8.54 -3.19
N TYR A 110 -14.71 7.71 -4.14
CA TYR A 110 -14.39 8.17 -5.49
C TYR A 110 -15.59 8.76 -6.23
N ALA A 111 -16.78 8.20 -6.05
CA ALA A 111 -18.00 8.76 -6.62
C ALA A 111 -18.30 10.19 -6.11
N THR A 112 -17.92 10.51 -4.87
CA THR A 112 -18.09 11.85 -4.29
C THR A 112 -16.97 12.82 -4.66
N LEU A 113 -15.73 12.33 -4.83
CA LEU A 113 -14.59 13.13 -5.26
C LEU A 113 -14.70 13.55 -6.72
N ILE A 114 -15.29 12.71 -7.56
CA ILE A 114 -15.50 13.03 -8.97
C ILE A 114 -16.62 14.07 -9.12
N PRO A 115 -16.38 15.21 -9.79
CA PRO A 115 -17.43 16.21 -10.02
C PRO A 115 -18.68 15.58 -10.64
N THR A 116 -19.86 15.88 -10.11
CA THR A 116 -21.15 15.30 -10.54
C THR A 116 -21.35 15.33 -12.05
N LYS A 117 -20.93 16.39 -12.72
CA LYS A 117 -21.01 16.50 -14.19
C LYS A 117 -20.18 15.43 -14.91
N ILE A 118 -19.06 15.01 -14.33
CA ILE A 118 -18.21 13.94 -14.88
C ILE A 118 -18.84 12.61 -14.51
N PHE A 119 -19.13 12.38 -13.23
CA PHE A 119 -19.73 11.12 -12.75
C PHE A 119 -20.97 10.73 -13.56
N THR A 120 -21.90 11.66 -13.78
CA THR A 120 -23.12 11.39 -14.54
C THR A 120 -22.92 11.20 -16.05
N ALA A 121 -21.75 11.51 -16.59
CA ALA A 121 -21.45 11.32 -18.02
C ALA A 121 -20.89 9.92 -18.35
N PHE A 122 -20.54 9.12 -17.35
CA PHE A 122 -19.91 7.81 -17.50
C PHE A 122 -20.67 6.72 -16.74
N ASP A 123 -20.59 5.48 -17.22
CA ASP A 123 -20.75 4.33 -16.34
C ASP A 123 -19.52 4.29 -15.43
N PHE A 124 -19.74 4.22 -14.12
CA PHE A 124 -18.66 4.19 -13.13
C PHE A 124 -18.42 2.75 -12.68
N VAL A 125 -17.20 2.27 -12.83
CA VAL A 125 -16.81 0.88 -12.55
C VAL A 125 -15.75 0.87 -11.44
N ALA A 126 -16.07 0.22 -10.32
CA ALA A 126 -15.11 -0.12 -9.29
C ALA A 126 -14.88 -1.63 -9.27
N TRP A 127 -13.71 -2.05 -8.88
CA TRP A 127 -13.31 -3.46 -8.93
C TRP A 127 -12.16 -3.72 -7.98
N ASP A 128 -12.05 -4.97 -7.54
CA ASP A 128 -10.94 -5.42 -6.72
C ASP A 128 -9.95 -6.18 -7.62
N PRO A 129 -8.67 -5.80 -7.66
CA PRO A 129 -7.65 -6.59 -8.34
C PRO A 129 -7.59 -8.02 -7.79
N ARG A 130 -6.98 -8.94 -8.55
CA ARG A 130 -6.75 -10.32 -8.10
C ARG A 130 -6.08 -10.35 -6.72
N GLY A 131 -6.58 -11.18 -5.82
CA GLY A 131 -6.12 -11.31 -4.45
C GLY A 131 -6.62 -10.24 -3.48
N VAL A 132 -7.27 -9.18 -3.95
CA VAL A 132 -7.72 -8.02 -3.17
C VAL A 132 -9.21 -8.12 -2.84
N GLY A 133 -9.61 -7.65 -1.66
CA GLY A 133 -11.00 -7.45 -1.27
C GLY A 133 -11.87 -8.67 -1.51
N LEU A 134 -12.89 -8.55 -2.37
CA LEU A 134 -13.81 -9.64 -2.71
C LEU A 134 -13.29 -10.55 -3.83
N SER A 135 -12.19 -10.21 -4.49
CA SER A 135 -11.60 -11.06 -5.54
C SER A 135 -10.97 -12.33 -4.96
N GLN A 136 -11.05 -13.44 -5.71
CA GLN A 136 -10.59 -14.76 -5.26
C GLN A 136 -9.60 -15.40 -6.27
N PRO A 137 -8.69 -16.27 -5.81
CA PRO A 137 -8.37 -16.58 -4.41
C PRO A 137 -7.62 -15.45 -3.71
N GLN A 138 -7.64 -15.44 -2.39
CA GLN A 138 -6.86 -14.52 -1.55
C GLN A 138 -5.63 -15.19 -0.97
N LEU A 139 -4.65 -14.40 -0.53
CA LEU A 139 -3.49 -14.91 0.20
C LEU A 139 -3.90 -15.47 1.56
N VAL A 140 -3.28 -16.57 1.94
CA VAL A 140 -3.55 -17.28 3.19
C VAL A 140 -2.27 -17.29 4.04
N ASN A 141 -2.38 -16.92 5.32
CA ASN A 141 -1.26 -16.93 6.27
C ASN A 141 0.01 -16.27 5.70
N CYS A 142 -0.16 -15.05 5.19
CA CYS A 142 0.89 -14.26 4.58
C CYS A 142 1.02 -12.91 5.30
N PRO A 143 1.46 -12.89 6.57
CA PRO A 143 1.63 -11.63 7.29
C PRO A 143 2.75 -10.79 6.66
N ALA A 144 2.55 -9.49 6.58
CA ALA A 144 3.63 -8.59 6.24
C ALA A 144 4.74 -8.68 7.31
N PRO A 145 6.01 -8.88 6.91
CA PRO A 145 7.08 -8.97 7.87
C PRO A 145 7.36 -7.60 8.51
N SER A 146 7.80 -7.61 9.76
CA SER A 146 8.20 -6.41 10.48
C SER A 146 9.65 -6.53 10.92
N ALA A 147 10.45 -5.53 10.58
CA ALA A 147 11.82 -5.44 11.05
C ALA A 147 11.86 -5.07 12.54
N PRO A 148 12.70 -5.71 13.37
CA PRO A 148 12.95 -5.25 14.72
C PRO A 148 13.67 -3.91 14.72
N PHE A 149 13.54 -3.12 15.78
CA PHE A 149 14.35 -1.92 15.92
C PHE A 149 15.83 -2.25 16.16
N PRO A 150 16.76 -1.36 15.73
CA PRO A 150 18.16 -1.43 16.14
C PRO A 150 18.33 -1.31 17.66
N PRO A 151 19.54 -1.54 18.21
CA PRO A 151 19.82 -1.33 19.64
C PRO A 151 19.33 0.02 20.15
N ALA A 152 18.60 0.02 21.25
CA ALA A 152 17.91 1.21 21.78
C ALA A 152 18.88 2.36 22.05
N THR A 153 20.10 2.06 22.48
CA THR A 153 21.15 3.03 22.81
C THR A 153 22.49 2.69 22.16
N GLY A 154 23.37 3.67 22.07
CA GLY A 154 24.72 3.49 21.52
C GLY A 154 24.78 3.41 19.99
N PRO A 155 25.96 3.16 19.43
CA PRO A 155 26.15 3.05 18.00
C PRO A 155 25.49 1.79 17.43
N VAL A 156 25.04 1.88 16.17
CA VAL A 156 24.48 0.75 15.44
C VAL A 156 25.54 0.16 14.52
N ASP A 157 25.76 -1.14 14.64
CA ASP A 157 26.47 -1.91 13.60
C ASP A 157 25.45 -2.22 12.49
N TRP A 158 25.40 -1.34 11.48
CA TRP A 158 24.38 -1.40 10.43
C TRP A 158 24.46 -2.67 9.59
N GLU A 159 25.64 -3.17 9.27
CA GLU A 159 25.77 -4.39 8.45
C GLU A 159 25.25 -5.62 9.23
N ASN A 160 25.59 -5.72 10.50
CA ASN A 160 25.08 -6.79 11.36
C ASN A 160 23.56 -6.66 11.60
N TYR A 161 23.05 -5.46 11.83
CA TYR A 161 21.62 -5.21 12.02
C TYR A 161 20.82 -5.56 10.78
N VAL A 162 21.25 -5.12 9.58
CA VAL A 162 20.58 -5.45 8.31
C VAL A 162 20.64 -6.95 8.05
N THR A 163 21.78 -7.62 8.33
CA THR A 163 21.90 -9.07 8.17
C THR A 163 20.90 -9.82 9.05
N GLN A 164 20.82 -9.49 10.33
CA GLN A 164 19.86 -10.11 11.25
C GLN A 164 18.41 -9.85 10.84
N THR A 165 18.12 -8.62 10.39
CA THR A 165 16.78 -8.25 9.92
C THR A 165 16.41 -9.01 8.65
N TYR A 166 17.34 -9.16 7.72
CA TYR A 166 17.16 -9.97 6.52
C TYR A 166 16.80 -11.43 6.86
N ASP A 167 17.50 -12.05 7.81
CA ASP A 167 17.23 -13.42 8.24
C ASP A 167 15.83 -13.54 8.88
N ILE A 168 15.45 -12.58 9.73
CA ILE A 168 14.13 -12.54 10.37
C ILE A 168 13.02 -12.41 9.31
N VAL A 169 13.18 -11.47 8.38
CA VAL A 169 12.19 -11.22 7.32
C VAL A 169 12.10 -12.41 6.37
N SER A 170 13.24 -13.00 5.99
CA SER A 170 13.28 -14.21 5.17
C SER A 170 12.53 -15.38 5.83
N ALA A 171 12.76 -15.59 7.13
CA ALA A 171 12.03 -16.62 7.89
C ALA A 171 10.53 -16.33 7.98
N ALA A 172 10.12 -15.06 8.09
CA ALA A 172 8.71 -14.64 8.12
C ALA A 172 8.03 -14.78 6.74
N ASN A 173 8.76 -14.58 5.65
CA ASN A 173 8.25 -14.71 4.30
C ASN A 173 8.02 -16.16 3.86
N LYS A 174 8.79 -17.09 4.42
CA LYS A 174 8.72 -18.50 4.01
C LYS A 174 7.32 -19.11 4.14
N PRO A 175 6.58 -18.99 5.25
CA PRO A 175 5.21 -19.49 5.35
C PRO A 175 4.26 -18.86 4.33
N CYS A 176 4.42 -17.56 4.03
CA CYS A 176 3.64 -16.90 3.00
C CYS A 176 3.82 -17.56 1.64
N LEU A 177 5.07 -17.78 1.22
CA LEU A 177 5.39 -18.43 -0.05
C LEU A 177 4.93 -19.88 -0.09
N ASP A 178 5.17 -20.65 0.97
CA ASP A 178 4.79 -22.07 1.05
C ASP A 178 3.27 -22.26 0.96
N ASN A 179 2.49 -21.38 1.62
CA ASN A 179 1.03 -21.46 1.64
C ASN A 179 0.38 -20.94 0.36
N ASN A 180 1.05 -20.10 -0.39
CA ASN A 180 0.49 -19.40 -1.55
C ASN A 180 1.24 -19.67 -2.85
N LYS A 181 1.97 -20.78 -2.94
CA LYS A 181 2.75 -21.16 -4.14
C LYS A 181 1.94 -21.20 -5.44
N ASP A 182 0.64 -21.45 -5.32
CA ASP A 182 -0.29 -21.55 -6.45
C ASP A 182 -0.98 -20.20 -6.78
N LEU A 183 -0.79 -19.16 -5.97
CA LEU A 183 -1.37 -17.83 -6.17
C LEU A 183 -0.31 -16.73 -6.30
N ALA A 184 0.63 -16.65 -5.35
CA ALA A 184 1.59 -15.55 -5.27
C ALA A 184 2.37 -15.31 -6.57
N PRO A 185 2.76 -16.35 -7.37
CA PRO A 185 3.39 -16.15 -8.67
C PRO A 185 2.54 -15.42 -9.71
N TYR A 186 1.23 -15.32 -9.51
CA TYR A 186 0.28 -14.72 -10.43
C TYR A 186 -0.30 -13.39 -9.96
N LEU A 187 0.23 -12.83 -8.88
CA LEU A 187 -0.04 -11.47 -8.44
C LEU A 187 0.92 -10.49 -9.12
N GLY A 188 0.62 -9.21 -9.08
CA GLY A 188 1.45 -8.16 -9.67
C GLY A 188 0.81 -7.46 -10.87
N THR A 189 1.37 -6.30 -11.20
CA THR A 189 0.83 -5.40 -12.24
C THR A 189 0.68 -6.08 -13.60
N TYR A 190 1.59 -7.00 -13.96
CA TYR A 190 1.55 -7.73 -15.22
C TYR A 190 0.21 -8.47 -15.43
N TYR A 191 -0.29 -9.12 -14.40
CA TYR A 191 -1.57 -9.85 -14.45
C TYR A 191 -2.78 -8.93 -14.26
N VAL A 192 -2.66 -7.94 -13.37
CA VAL A 192 -3.73 -6.96 -13.07
C VAL A 192 -4.20 -6.21 -14.32
N ILE A 193 -3.28 -5.76 -15.19
CA ILE A 193 -3.68 -5.04 -16.40
C ILE A 193 -4.35 -5.94 -17.46
N ARG A 194 -4.06 -7.24 -17.44
CA ARG A 194 -4.74 -8.23 -18.30
C ARG A 194 -6.16 -8.48 -17.82
N ASP A 195 -6.36 -8.54 -16.50
CA ASP A 195 -7.69 -8.61 -15.90
C ASP A 195 -8.51 -7.36 -16.23
N LEU A 196 -7.90 -6.18 -16.16
CA LEU A 196 -8.53 -4.92 -16.52
C LEU A 196 -8.96 -4.89 -18.00
N GLU A 197 -8.16 -5.44 -18.91
CA GLU A 197 -8.53 -5.55 -20.32
C GLU A 197 -9.64 -6.58 -20.52
N ALA A 198 -9.59 -7.74 -19.85
CA ALA A 198 -10.65 -8.73 -19.90
C ALA A 198 -11.99 -8.17 -19.37
N MET A 199 -11.94 -7.39 -18.29
CA MET A 199 -13.13 -6.72 -17.76
C MET A 199 -13.70 -5.69 -18.73
N ARG A 200 -12.86 -4.91 -19.41
CA ARG A 200 -13.31 -3.99 -20.46
C ARG A 200 -14.10 -4.72 -21.55
N VAL A 201 -13.56 -5.86 -22.01
CA VAL A 201 -14.17 -6.68 -23.05
C VAL A 201 -15.49 -7.28 -22.56
N ALA A 202 -15.49 -7.89 -21.34
CA ALA A 202 -16.67 -8.51 -20.74
C ALA A 202 -17.82 -7.50 -20.54
N LEU A 203 -17.49 -6.27 -20.14
CA LEU A 203 -18.46 -5.17 -19.98
C LEU A 203 -18.83 -4.49 -21.31
N ASN A 204 -18.26 -4.95 -22.44
CA ASN A 204 -18.50 -4.43 -23.77
C ASN A 204 -18.20 -2.93 -23.94
N PHE A 205 -17.15 -2.43 -23.27
CA PHE A 205 -16.69 -1.06 -23.45
C PHE A 205 -15.61 -1.00 -24.55
N LYS A 206 -15.73 0.00 -25.44
CA LYS A 206 -14.71 0.21 -26.47
C LYS A 206 -13.38 0.67 -25.88
N LYS A 207 -13.44 1.53 -24.86
CA LYS A 207 -12.27 2.13 -24.23
C LYS A 207 -12.57 2.47 -22.77
N TRP A 208 -11.56 2.32 -21.93
CA TRP A 208 -11.56 2.87 -20.58
C TRP A 208 -11.26 4.38 -20.56
N ASN A 209 -11.80 5.06 -19.58
CA ASN A 209 -11.24 6.24 -18.96
C ASN A 209 -10.73 5.77 -17.62
N PHE A 210 -9.46 5.92 -17.35
CA PHE A 210 -8.81 5.33 -16.17
C PHE A 210 -8.21 6.42 -15.29
N MET A 211 -8.42 6.31 -14.00
CA MET A 211 -7.77 7.10 -12.97
C MET A 211 -7.02 6.16 -12.04
N GLY A 212 -5.75 6.44 -11.78
CA GLY A 212 -4.91 5.64 -10.91
C GLY A 212 -4.19 6.51 -9.91
N ASP A 213 -4.36 6.17 -8.62
CA ASP A 213 -3.71 6.86 -7.52
C ASP A 213 -2.59 5.98 -6.97
N SER A 214 -1.45 6.56 -6.62
CA SER A 214 -0.31 5.83 -6.05
C SER A 214 0.05 4.61 -6.92
N TYR A 215 0.03 3.38 -6.38
CA TYR A 215 0.22 2.15 -7.17
C TYR A 215 -0.75 2.05 -8.37
N GLY A 216 -1.95 2.59 -8.28
CA GLY A 216 -2.89 2.66 -9.40
C GLY A 216 -2.34 3.43 -10.60
N SER A 217 -1.42 4.37 -10.38
CA SER A 217 -0.72 5.07 -11.45
C SER A 217 0.21 4.12 -12.23
N ARG A 218 0.86 3.17 -11.56
CA ARG A 218 1.65 2.10 -12.18
C ARG A 218 0.76 1.19 -13.03
N VAL A 219 -0.41 0.79 -12.52
CA VAL A 219 -1.40 0.02 -13.28
C VAL A 219 -1.83 0.79 -14.53
N GLY A 220 -2.19 2.07 -14.39
CA GLY A 220 -2.61 2.93 -15.49
C GLY A 220 -1.52 3.12 -16.55
N TYR A 221 -0.27 3.33 -16.14
CA TYR A 221 0.86 3.48 -17.04
C TYR A 221 1.10 2.21 -17.88
N TRP A 222 1.18 1.04 -17.23
CA TRP A 222 1.43 -0.22 -17.93
C TRP A 222 0.25 -0.64 -18.79
N TYR A 223 -0.99 -0.39 -18.33
CA TYR A 223 -2.16 -0.59 -19.16
C TYR A 223 -2.14 0.29 -20.43
N ALA A 224 -1.77 1.55 -20.29
CA ALA A 224 -1.63 2.47 -21.42
C ALA A 224 -0.55 2.03 -22.42
N ARG A 225 0.48 1.38 -21.93
CA ARG A 225 1.60 0.89 -22.73
C ARG A 225 1.26 -0.38 -23.50
N GLU A 226 0.59 -1.33 -22.83
CA GLU A 226 0.19 -2.62 -23.41
C GLU A 226 -1.07 -2.50 -24.29
N TYR A 227 -2.04 -1.68 -23.86
CA TYR A 227 -3.35 -1.54 -24.47
C TYR A 227 -3.69 -0.09 -24.89
N PRO A 228 -2.82 0.62 -25.65
CA PRO A 228 -3.00 2.03 -25.95
C PRO A 228 -4.27 2.31 -26.75
N LYS A 229 -4.79 1.31 -27.50
CA LYS A 229 -6.02 1.43 -28.28
C LYS A 229 -7.28 1.26 -27.42
N SER A 230 -7.17 0.61 -26.27
CA SER A 230 -8.26 0.35 -25.33
C SER A 230 -8.45 1.48 -24.31
N LEU A 231 -7.62 2.53 -24.36
CA LEU A 231 -7.66 3.67 -23.46
C LEU A 231 -8.09 4.94 -24.20
N ARG A 232 -8.98 5.74 -23.59
CA ARG A 232 -9.40 7.04 -24.07
C ARG A 232 -8.76 8.18 -23.32
N THR A 233 -8.79 8.13 -22.00
CA THR A 233 -8.16 9.11 -21.10
C THR A 233 -7.45 8.40 -19.95
N LEU A 234 -6.40 9.02 -19.45
CA LEU A 234 -5.58 8.52 -18.37
C LEU A 234 -5.29 9.66 -17.40
N VAL A 235 -5.59 9.46 -16.13
CA VAL A 235 -5.19 10.34 -15.02
C VAL A 235 -4.33 9.51 -14.09
N LEU A 236 -3.17 10.04 -13.73
CA LEU A 236 -2.20 9.43 -12.81
C LEU A 236 -1.95 10.43 -11.68
N ASP A 237 -2.29 10.06 -10.47
CA ASP A 237 -2.12 10.86 -9.27
C ASP A 237 -1.12 10.17 -8.32
N GLY A 238 -0.19 10.93 -7.73
CA GLY A 238 0.90 10.37 -6.92
C GLY A 238 1.71 9.31 -7.70
N SER A 239 2.16 9.67 -8.91
CA SER A 239 2.63 8.68 -9.89
C SER A 239 4.03 8.16 -9.60
N TYR A 240 4.20 6.85 -9.68
CA TYR A 240 5.51 6.20 -9.69
C TYR A 240 6.28 6.46 -10.98
N SER A 241 7.60 6.53 -10.85
CA SER A 241 8.46 6.53 -12.02
C SER A 241 8.32 5.21 -12.81
N PRO A 242 8.14 5.26 -14.14
CA PRO A 242 8.09 4.05 -14.95
C PRO A 242 9.44 3.32 -15.08
N THR A 243 10.51 3.96 -14.62
CA THR A 243 11.87 3.37 -14.58
C THR A 243 12.24 2.86 -13.19
N LEU A 244 11.27 2.76 -12.29
CA LEU A 244 11.49 2.39 -10.90
C LEU A 244 11.99 0.96 -10.77
N THR A 245 13.12 0.81 -10.08
CA THR A 245 13.66 -0.45 -9.56
C THR A 245 13.58 -0.45 -8.04
N ALA A 246 13.83 -1.58 -7.37
CA ALA A 246 13.86 -1.62 -5.91
C ALA A 246 14.90 -0.63 -5.34
N THR A 247 16.10 -0.58 -5.91
CA THR A 247 17.16 0.35 -5.49
C THR A 247 16.75 1.82 -5.71
N SER A 248 16.18 2.16 -6.87
CA SER A 248 15.75 3.54 -7.14
C SER A 248 14.53 3.93 -6.28
N TRP A 249 13.63 3.00 -5.99
CA TRP A 249 12.53 3.24 -5.06
C TRP A 249 13.04 3.63 -3.68
N LEU A 250 13.98 2.88 -3.11
CA LEU A 250 14.58 3.23 -1.81
C LEU A 250 15.14 4.65 -1.81
N ALA A 251 15.81 5.06 -2.90
CA ALA A 251 16.34 6.41 -3.02
C ALA A 251 15.23 7.47 -3.11
N GLU A 252 14.20 7.24 -3.92
CA GLU A 252 13.05 8.14 -4.08
C GLU A 252 12.27 8.28 -2.77
N GLN A 253 11.97 7.17 -2.09
CA GLN A 253 11.29 7.17 -0.78
C GLN A 253 12.12 7.95 0.26
N SER A 254 13.41 7.65 0.37
CA SER A 254 14.31 8.34 1.31
C SER A 254 14.32 9.85 1.09
N TYR A 255 14.36 10.29 -0.16
CA TYR A 255 14.31 11.71 -0.51
C TYR A 255 12.97 12.33 -0.13
N SER A 256 11.87 11.66 -0.48
CA SER A 256 10.51 12.16 -0.23
C SER A 256 10.22 12.32 1.26
N TYR A 257 10.55 11.34 2.06
CA TYR A 257 10.39 11.41 3.52
C TYR A 257 11.29 12.48 4.18
N SER A 258 12.53 12.61 3.72
CA SER A 258 13.42 13.66 4.20
C SER A 258 12.90 15.06 3.84
N SER A 259 12.27 15.18 2.67
CA SER A 259 11.62 16.43 2.23
C SER A 259 10.40 16.76 3.11
N ALA A 260 9.54 15.79 3.40
CA ALA A 260 8.40 15.97 4.29
C ALA A 260 8.83 16.39 5.71
N GLN A 261 9.87 15.77 6.25
CA GLN A 261 10.46 16.17 7.53
C GLN A 261 10.96 17.61 7.50
N THR A 262 11.61 18.02 6.42
CA THR A 262 12.10 19.39 6.23
C THR A 262 10.94 20.39 6.19
N VAL A 263 9.87 20.07 5.47
CA VAL A 263 8.67 20.91 5.41
C VAL A 263 8.06 21.05 6.80
N PHE A 264 7.83 19.94 7.51
CA PHE A 264 7.28 19.96 8.86
C PHE A 264 8.12 20.81 9.84
N THR A 265 9.43 20.61 9.84
CA THR A 265 10.34 21.34 10.76
C THR A 265 10.49 22.82 10.41
N SER A 266 10.12 23.24 9.20
CA SER A 266 10.17 24.63 8.74
C SER A 266 8.90 25.42 9.03
N LEU A 267 7.84 24.78 9.54
CA LEU A 267 6.57 25.45 9.77
C LEU A 267 6.67 26.48 10.93
N PRO A 268 6.08 27.68 10.77
CA PRO A 268 6.06 28.70 11.82
C PRO A 268 5.37 28.18 13.09
N GLY A 269 5.95 28.45 14.26
CA GLY A 269 5.39 28.05 15.55
C GLY A 269 5.76 26.64 16.02
N THR A 270 6.41 25.84 15.18
CA THR A 270 7.01 24.58 15.61
C THR A 270 8.35 24.88 16.27
N SER A 271 8.41 24.96 17.59
CA SER A 271 9.69 24.94 18.34
C SER A 271 10.32 23.51 18.31
N THR A 272 10.02 22.79 17.26
CA THR A 272 10.20 21.32 17.16
C THR A 272 11.61 20.88 16.80
N PRO A 273 12.39 21.53 15.93
CA PRO A 273 13.69 21.02 15.55
C PRO A 273 14.65 20.87 16.74
N TRP A 274 14.73 21.90 17.59
CA TRP A 274 15.61 21.85 18.75
C TRP A 274 15.14 20.87 19.82
N LYS A 275 13.81 20.67 19.98
CA LYS A 275 13.26 19.66 20.90
C LYS A 275 13.55 18.26 20.41
N LEU A 276 13.34 17.99 19.13
CA LEU A 276 13.65 16.70 18.50
C LEU A 276 15.13 16.37 18.68
N GLN A 277 16.03 17.31 18.39
CA GLN A 277 17.46 17.09 18.60
C GLN A 277 17.77 16.70 20.03
N ARG A 278 17.26 17.46 21.01
CA ARG A 278 17.47 17.14 22.43
C ARG A 278 16.86 15.81 22.89
N ILE A 279 15.70 15.45 22.33
CA ILE A 279 15.07 14.14 22.58
C ILE A 279 16.00 13.05 22.10
N PHE A 280 16.46 13.13 20.86
CA PHE A 280 17.31 12.09 20.27
C PHE A 280 18.68 12.00 20.95
N ASP A 281 19.28 13.14 21.33
CA ASP A 281 20.52 13.16 22.11
C ASP A 281 20.35 12.41 23.45
N ALA A 282 19.27 12.68 24.17
CA ALA A 282 18.98 12.01 25.43
C ALA A 282 18.64 10.52 25.26
N LEU A 283 17.86 10.18 24.24
CA LEU A 283 17.47 8.80 23.93
C LEU A 283 18.62 7.95 23.36
N ASN A 284 19.68 8.61 22.88
CA ASN A 284 20.91 7.89 22.50
C ASN A 284 21.63 7.28 23.69
N GLU A 285 21.45 7.84 24.89
CA GLU A 285 22.09 7.39 26.13
C GLU A 285 21.15 6.52 27.01
N ARG A 286 19.83 6.76 26.91
CA ARG A 286 18.84 6.06 27.75
C ARG A 286 17.48 6.04 27.13
N GLU A 287 16.69 5.00 27.41
CA GLU A 287 15.27 4.97 27.10
C GLU A 287 14.46 5.86 28.06
N VAL A 288 13.24 6.19 27.70
CA VAL A 288 12.30 6.97 28.52
C VAL A 288 10.97 6.24 28.67
N LEU A 289 10.35 6.38 29.85
CA LEU A 289 9.00 5.88 30.08
C LEU A 289 7.99 6.99 29.74
N VAL A 290 7.24 6.78 28.69
CA VAL A 290 6.17 7.69 28.23
C VAL A 290 4.82 7.02 28.45
N ASN A 291 3.98 7.58 29.32
CA ASN A 291 2.65 7.00 29.64
C ASN A 291 2.69 5.51 30.04
N GLY A 292 3.74 5.06 30.68
CA GLY A 292 3.92 3.65 31.10
C GLY A 292 4.50 2.73 30.03
N ILE A 293 4.89 3.26 28.86
CA ILE A 293 5.53 2.51 27.78
C ILE A 293 6.99 2.98 27.66
N THR A 294 7.91 2.03 27.66
CA THR A 294 9.32 2.32 27.40
C THR A 294 9.51 2.66 25.93
N SER A 295 10.04 3.85 25.66
CA SER A 295 10.28 4.36 24.32
C SER A 295 11.77 4.55 24.07
N SER A 296 12.27 3.97 22.98
CA SER A 296 13.62 4.17 22.47
C SER A 296 13.66 5.30 21.45
N ARG A 297 14.87 5.75 21.08
CA ARG A 297 15.03 6.70 19.98
C ARG A 297 14.41 6.22 18.67
N TRP A 298 14.47 4.92 18.40
CA TRP A 298 13.94 4.32 17.18
C TRP A 298 12.41 4.27 17.19
N ALA A 299 11.80 3.96 18.32
CA ALA A 299 10.34 3.99 18.46
C ALA A 299 9.79 5.40 18.23
N VAL A 300 10.43 6.42 18.86
CA VAL A 300 10.06 7.83 18.65
C VAL A 300 10.27 8.27 17.20
N ALA A 301 11.38 7.85 16.58
CA ALA A 301 11.67 8.17 15.20
C ALA A 301 10.66 7.52 14.23
N ALA A 302 10.29 6.25 14.46
CA ALA A 302 9.33 5.53 13.63
C ALA A 302 7.93 6.16 13.70
N GLU A 303 7.46 6.51 14.91
CA GLU A 303 6.16 7.15 15.11
C GLU A 303 6.12 8.53 14.45
N PHE A 304 7.14 9.36 14.70
CA PHE A 304 7.27 10.66 14.02
C PHE A 304 7.27 10.50 12.50
N PHE A 305 8.07 9.57 11.99
CA PHE A 305 8.25 9.35 10.58
C PHE A 305 6.97 8.89 9.88
N SER A 306 6.20 8.00 10.50
CA SER A 306 4.96 7.48 9.93
C SER A 306 3.87 8.54 9.72
N LEU A 307 3.90 9.63 10.49
CA LEU A 307 2.89 10.69 10.48
C LEU A 307 3.29 11.93 9.68
N VAL A 308 4.61 12.18 9.53
CA VAL A 308 5.14 13.39 8.87
C VAL A 308 4.63 13.61 7.43
N PRO A 309 4.40 12.57 6.62
CA PRO A 309 3.86 12.76 5.27
C PRO A 309 2.47 13.41 5.25
N TYR A 310 1.73 13.32 6.33
CA TYR A 310 0.33 13.73 6.38
C TYR A 310 0.16 15.03 7.16
N GLN A 311 -0.07 16.14 6.49
CA GLN A 311 -0.23 17.47 7.12
C GLN A 311 -1.34 17.52 8.17
N LEU A 312 -2.36 16.71 8.02
CA LEU A 312 -3.48 16.64 8.96
C LEU A 312 -3.05 16.15 10.36
N TYR A 313 -1.91 15.43 10.48
CA TYR A 313 -1.36 14.94 11.76
C TYR A 313 -0.32 15.87 12.39
N TYR A 314 0.03 16.99 11.78
CA TYR A 314 1.10 17.87 12.27
C TYR A 314 0.86 18.36 13.70
N GLN A 315 -0.38 18.63 14.08
CA GLN A 315 -0.70 19.00 15.46
C GLN A 315 -0.43 17.85 16.44
N GLN A 316 -0.83 16.63 16.10
CA GLN A 316 -0.59 15.43 16.92
C GLN A 316 0.90 15.12 17.04
N ILE A 317 1.66 15.28 15.95
CA ILE A 317 3.12 15.14 15.99
C ILE A 317 3.74 16.12 16.98
N VAL A 318 3.32 17.40 16.96
CA VAL A 318 3.80 18.42 17.89
C VAL A 318 3.43 18.08 19.34
N GLU A 319 2.21 17.60 19.58
CA GLU A 319 1.76 17.14 20.90
C GLU A 319 2.61 15.97 21.39
N HIS A 320 2.84 14.95 20.54
CA HIS A 320 3.66 13.80 20.88
C HIS A 320 5.11 14.20 21.22
N ILE A 321 5.73 15.05 20.39
CA ILE A 321 7.07 15.60 20.66
C ILE A 321 7.12 16.29 22.03
N ASN A 322 6.10 17.07 22.38
CA ASN A 322 6.04 17.74 23.69
C ASN A 322 5.91 16.73 24.83
N ILE A 323 5.11 15.67 24.66
CA ILE A 323 4.95 14.62 25.68
C ILE A 323 6.28 13.90 25.94
N VAL A 324 6.98 13.49 24.88
CA VAL A 324 8.29 12.84 25.00
C VAL A 324 9.33 13.76 25.61
N TYR A 325 9.36 15.03 25.18
CA TYR A 325 10.24 16.05 25.74
C TYR A 325 10.00 16.26 27.24
N ASP A 326 8.74 16.42 27.65
CA ASP A 326 8.39 16.60 29.05
C ASP A 326 8.72 15.37 29.90
N ALA A 327 8.51 14.16 29.39
CA ALA A 327 8.90 12.93 30.08
C ALA A 327 10.43 12.84 30.31
N LEU A 328 11.24 13.34 29.39
CA LEU A 328 12.70 13.36 29.50
C LEU A 328 13.23 14.47 30.41
N PHE A 329 12.67 15.68 30.32
CA PHE A 329 13.28 16.90 30.89
C PHE A 329 12.45 17.58 31.98
N ASN A 330 11.16 17.23 32.06
CA ASN A 330 10.18 17.81 33.00
C ASN A 330 9.35 16.71 33.70
N PRO A 331 9.98 15.71 34.40
CA PRO A 331 9.27 14.50 34.86
C PRO A 331 8.17 14.79 35.90
N ASN A 332 8.18 15.97 36.51
CA ASN A 332 7.13 16.40 37.47
C ASN A 332 5.95 17.10 36.82
N LYS A 333 5.99 17.34 35.49
CA LYS A 333 4.87 17.94 34.76
C LYS A 333 3.79 16.87 34.52
N PRO A 334 2.51 17.16 34.80
CA PRO A 334 1.44 16.22 34.47
C PRO A 334 1.49 15.87 32.98
N THR A 335 1.53 14.56 32.68
CA THR A 335 1.39 14.09 31.30
C THR A 335 -0.03 14.31 30.84
N VAL A 336 -0.19 15.07 29.76
CA VAL A 336 -1.47 15.16 29.05
C VAL A 336 -1.53 13.97 28.10
N PRO A 337 -2.57 13.12 28.14
CA PRO A 337 -2.68 12.08 27.15
C PRO A 337 -2.76 12.73 25.76
N PRO A 338 -2.16 12.09 24.73
CA PRO A 338 -2.30 12.58 23.36
C PRO A 338 -3.77 12.66 22.98
N SER A 339 -4.13 13.61 22.13
CA SER A 339 -5.42 13.62 21.46
C SER A 339 -5.68 12.23 20.87
N ALA A 340 -6.93 11.76 20.91
CA ALA A 340 -7.28 10.47 20.38
C ALA A 340 -6.71 10.31 18.96
N PRO A 341 -6.20 9.12 18.61
CA PRO A 341 -5.82 8.86 17.23
C PRO A 341 -6.98 9.26 16.32
N ILE A 342 -6.68 9.98 15.23
CA ILE A 342 -7.65 10.11 14.17
C ILE A 342 -7.87 8.68 13.67
N ASP A 343 -9.13 8.24 13.55
CA ASP A 343 -9.46 6.95 12.96
C ASP A 343 -8.83 6.89 11.57
N ASN A 344 -7.64 6.34 11.50
CA ASN A 344 -7.11 5.86 10.25
C ASN A 344 -7.96 4.66 9.88
N GLU A 345 -8.51 4.62 8.68
CA GLU A 345 -9.07 3.39 8.16
C GLU A 345 -8.03 2.29 8.36
N GLU A 346 -8.41 1.30 9.16
CA GLU A 346 -7.51 0.23 9.57
C GLU A 346 -7.09 -0.56 8.33
N THR A 347 -5.83 -0.45 7.93
CA THR A 347 -5.28 -1.23 6.83
C THR A 347 -5.43 -2.71 7.15
N THR A 348 -6.14 -3.44 6.33
CA THR A 348 -6.43 -4.85 6.60
C THR A 348 -5.16 -5.72 6.45
N ALA A 349 -5.14 -6.87 7.12
CA ALA A 349 -4.04 -7.83 6.98
C ALA A 349 -3.88 -8.31 5.52
N ASN A 350 -4.98 -8.40 4.76
CA ASN A 350 -4.95 -8.74 3.34
C ASN A 350 -4.28 -7.64 2.52
N GLU A 351 -4.60 -6.37 2.74
CA GLU A 351 -3.97 -5.23 2.05
C GLU A 351 -2.46 -5.23 2.25
N LEU A 352 -1.99 -5.39 3.49
CA LEU A 352 -0.56 -5.45 3.80
C LEU A 352 0.13 -6.65 3.13
N SER A 353 -0.52 -7.81 3.11
CA SER A 353 -0.01 -9.01 2.46
C SER A 353 0.13 -8.83 0.95
N ILE A 354 -0.90 -8.26 0.32
CA ILE A 354 -0.90 -7.98 -1.13
C ILE A 354 0.15 -6.93 -1.48
N LEU A 355 0.23 -5.83 -0.71
CA LEU A 355 1.25 -4.80 -0.89
C LEU A 355 2.65 -5.41 -0.92
N HIS A 356 2.92 -6.28 0.05
CA HIS A 356 4.19 -6.98 0.18
C HIS A 356 4.49 -7.87 -1.04
N VAL A 357 3.59 -8.81 -1.36
CA VAL A 357 3.81 -9.79 -2.44
C VAL A 357 3.86 -9.12 -3.82
N VAL A 358 3.00 -8.14 -4.09
CA VAL A 358 2.96 -7.43 -5.38
C VAL A 358 4.23 -6.63 -5.60
N ASN A 359 4.74 -5.94 -4.57
CA ASN A 359 6.01 -5.22 -4.69
C ASN A 359 7.16 -6.18 -5.02
N CYS A 360 7.22 -7.35 -4.36
CA CYS A 360 8.26 -8.34 -4.64
C CYS A 360 8.11 -9.00 -6.02
N ARG A 361 6.90 -8.99 -6.61
CA ARG A 361 6.67 -9.44 -7.99
C ARG A 361 7.04 -8.40 -9.04
N ASP A 362 6.87 -7.13 -8.73
CA ASP A 362 6.91 -6.04 -9.70
C ASP A 362 8.27 -5.34 -9.79
N LEU A 363 9.10 -5.41 -8.73
CA LEU A 363 10.37 -4.71 -8.65
C LEU A 363 11.56 -5.66 -8.88
N THR A 364 12.60 -5.14 -9.50
CA THR A 364 13.88 -5.82 -9.73
C THR A 364 15.00 -5.02 -9.08
N ASP A 365 16.23 -5.52 -9.17
CA ASP A 365 17.43 -4.80 -8.78
C ASP A 365 17.40 -4.44 -7.28
N TYR A 366 17.17 -5.48 -6.46
CA TYR A 366 17.21 -5.32 -5.00
C TYR A 366 18.65 -5.05 -4.53
N PRO A 367 18.83 -4.06 -3.63
CA PRO A 367 20.14 -3.75 -3.12
C PRO A 367 20.69 -4.88 -2.23
N THR A 368 22.00 -5.01 -2.19
CA THR A 368 22.69 -5.94 -1.31
C THR A 368 22.62 -5.48 0.15
N ILE A 369 22.83 -6.39 1.11
CA ILE A 369 22.90 -6.07 2.54
C ILE A 369 23.86 -4.90 2.81
N LYS A 370 25.02 -4.87 2.14
CA LYS A 370 26.00 -3.79 2.29
C LYS A 370 25.50 -2.44 1.78
N GLU A 371 24.80 -2.43 0.67
CA GLU A 371 24.21 -1.21 0.10
C GLU A 371 23.08 -0.69 1.00
N ILE A 372 22.21 -1.57 1.50
CA ILE A 372 21.17 -1.21 2.47
C ILE A 372 21.80 -0.63 3.74
N ALA A 373 22.80 -1.31 4.30
CA ALA A 373 23.48 -0.87 5.52
C ALA A 373 24.15 0.50 5.35
N ALA A 374 24.88 0.69 4.26
CA ALA A 374 25.53 1.97 3.96
C ALA A 374 24.52 3.11 3.76
N ALA A 375 23.39 2.84 3.08
CA ALA A 375 22.34 3.83 2.87
C ALA A 375 21.63 4.18 4.20
N ALA A 376 21.32 3.19 5.03
CA ALA A 376 20.69 3.39 6.33
C ALA A 376 21.62 4.15 7.29
N GLU A 377 22.92 3.81 7.35
CA GLU A 377 23.90 4.54 8.11
C GLU A 377 23.94 6.01 7.69
N ALA A 378 24.08 6.28 6.40
CA ALA A 378 24.12 7.65 5.88
C ALA A 378 22.84 8.42 6.21
N ALA A 379 21.67 7.81 6.08
CA ALA A 379 20.38 8.42 6.41
C ALA A 379 20.23 8.68 7.91
N SER A 380 20.80 7.84 8.78
CA SER A 380 20.65 7.95 10.24
C SER A 380 21.20 9.25 10.82
N PHE A 381 22.14 9.90 10.14
CA PHE A 381 22.70 11.21 10.54
C PHE A 381 21.73 12.37 10.31
N THR A 382 20.77 12.20 9.41
CA THR A 382 19.78 13.25 9.06
C THR A 382 18.37 12.89 9.50
N SER A 383 18.01 11.62 9.43
CA SER A 383 16.68 11.11 9.76
C SER A 383 16.76 9.64 10.15
N MET A 384 16.60 9.34 11.44
CA MET A 384 16.53 7.96 11.93
C MET A 384 15.31 7.20 11.37
N GLY A 385 14.18 7.89 11.16
CA GLY A 385 13.01 7.28 10.55
C GLY A 385 13.28 6.84 9.11
N THR A 386 13.97 7.67 8.32
CA THR A 386 14.42 7.30 6.97
C THR A 386 15.36 6.10 6.98
N ALA A 387 16.26 6.02 7.95
CA ALA A 387 17.17 4.87 8.08
C ALA A 387 16.41 3.56 8.34
N LEU A 388 15.38 3.60 9.21
CA LEU A 388 14.52 2.44 9.47
C LEU A 388 13.75 2.03 8.22
N GLN A 389 13.20 2.99 7.49
CA GLN A 389 12.46 2.71 6.24
C GLN A 389 13.35 2.08 5.18
N ILE A 390 14.58 2.58 5.01
CA ILE A 390 15.56 1.99 4.07
C ILE A 390 15.81 0.52 4.40
N VAL A 391 15.97 0.18 5.68
CA VAL A 391 16.16 -1.22 6.06
C VAL A 391 14.88 -2.03 5.81
N GLN A 392 13.72 -1.54 6.25
CA GLN A 392 12.45 -2.24 6.06
C GLN A 392 12.18 -2.55 4.59
N ASP A 393 12.30 -1.57 3.72
CA ASP A 393 12.03 -1.72 2.29
C ASP A 393 13.12 -2.54 1.59
N GLY A 394 14.37 -2.35 1.99
CA GLY A 394 15.51 -3.05 1.39
C GLY A 394 15.52 -4.55 1.66
N VAL A 395 15.01 -5.00 2.80
CA VAL A 395 14.92 -6.42 3.15
C VAL A 395 13.52 -7.02 2.93
N ASN A 396 12.55 -6.22 2.50
CA ASN A 396 11.15 -6.63 2.43
C ASN A 396 10.95 -7.94 1.66
N CYS A 397 11.67 -8.15 0.57
CA CYS A 397 11.58 -9.35 -0.25
C CYS A 397 12.64 -10.43 0.08
N ALA A 398 13.26 -10.37 1.27
CA ALA A 398 14.19 -11.39 1.71
C ALA A 398 13.55 -12.80 1.69
N GLY A 399 14.26 -13.77 1.12
CA GLY A 399 13.79 -15.14 1.01
C GLY A 399 12.82 -15.43 -0.14
N PHE A 400 12.42 -14.40 -0.92
CA PHE A 400 11.74 -14.66 -2.19
C PHE A 400 12.73 -15.25 -3.20
N PRO A 401 12.31 -16.20 -4.07
CA PRO A 401 13.17 -16.75 -5.11
C PRO A 401 13.66 -15.67 -6.08
N ASP A 402 14.87 -15.80 -6.61
CA ASP A 402 15.45 -14.86 -7.57
C ASP A 402 14.61 -14.70 -8.84
N ASP A 403 13.89 -15.76 -9.22
CA ASP A 403 12.99 -15.80 -10.38
C ASP A 403 11.54 -15.41 -10.02
N PHE A 404 11.29 -14.94 -8.79
CA PHE A 404 9.95 -14.53 -8.38
C PHE A 404 9.48 -13.29 -9.14
N PHE A 405 10.38 -12.41 -9.53
CA PHE A 405 10.03 -11.27 -10.36
C PHE A 405 9.35 -11.71 -11.66
N HIS A 406 8.18 -11.14 -11.90
CA HIS A 406 7.45 -11.33 -13.15
C HIS A 406 6.63 -10.07 -13.44
N GLY A 407 7.29 -9.05 -13.91
CA GLY A 407 6.69 -7.75 -14.14
C GLY A 407 7.34 -7.07 -15.34
N TYR A 408 7.16 -5.78 -15.41
CA TYR A 408 7.73 -4.97 -16.48
C TYR A 408 9.09 -4.44 -16.06
N LEU A 409 10.10 -4.69 -16.91
CA LEU A 409 11.39 -4.02 -16.78
C LEU A 409 11.21 -2.51 -16.86
N PRO A 410 12.12 -1.72 -16.28
CA PRO A 410 12.06 -0.28 -16.34
C PRO A 410 11.78 0.22 -17.74
N ALA A 411 10.77 1.07 -17.89
CA ALA A 411 10.26 1.45 -19.18
C ALA A 411 11.13 2.52 -19.84
N THR A 412 11.35 2.36 -21.14
CA THR A 412 11.99 3.38 -21.98
C THR A 412 11.04 3.85 -23.07
N GLY A 413 11.18 5.12 -23.49
CA GLY A 413 10.41 5.71 -24.57
C GLY A 413 9.04 6.25 -24.14
N GLN A 414 8.34 6.86 -25.09
CA GLN A 414 7.08 7.59 -24.85
C GLN A 414 5.86 6.69 -24.96
N LEU A 415 4.82 7.01 -24.18
CA LEU A 415 3.49 6.42 -24.34
C LEU A 415 2.88 6.85 -25.68
N ARG A 416 2.30 5.88 -26.43
CA ARG A 416 1.66 6.12 -27.73
C ARG A 416 0.14 6.27 -27.57
N LEU A 417 -0.29 7.27 -26.83
CA LEU A 417 -1.71 7.56 -26.60
C LEU A 417 -2.23 8.62 -27.59
N LYS A 418 -3.51 8.50 -27.96
CA LYS A 418 -4.19 9.53 -28.76
C LYS A 418 -4.36 10.84 -27.99
N ASN A 419 -4.67 10.74 -26.70
CA ASN A 419 -4.77 11.88 -25.77
C ASN A 419 -3.62 11.81 -24.79
N SER A 420 -3.00 12.92 -24.48
CA SER A 420 -1.98 12.99 -23.42
C SER A 420 -2.56 12.60 -22.09
N PRO A 421 -1.83 11.87 -21.25
CA PRO A 421 -2.24 11.61 -19.87
C PRO A 421 -2.22 12.92 -19.07
N VAL A 422 -3.07 12.99 -18.05
CA VAL A 422 -2.95 13.99 -16.99
C VAL A 422 -2.17 13.34 -15.87
N VAL A 423 -1.06 13.94 -15.49
CA VAL A 423 -0.25 13.51 -14.34
C VAL A 423 -0.41 14.57 -13.27
N VAL A 424 -0.86 14.14 -12.11
CA VAL A 424 -0.99 14.97 -10.93
C VAL A 424 0.10 14.55 -9.96
N HIS A 425 0.87 15.51 -9.50
CA HIS A 425 1.94 15.28 -8.55
C HIS A 425 2.12 16.53 -7.70
N SER A 426 2.15 16.40 -6.40
CA SER A 426 2.38 17.53 -5.52
C SER A 426 3.89 17.79 -5.38
N ILE A 427 4.26 19.09 -5.33
CA ILE A 427 5.65 19.47 -5.03
C ILE A 427 5.92 19.10 -3.57
N GLY A 428 6.85 18.18 -3.34
CA GLY A 428 7.17 17.67 -2.02
C GLY A 428 6.24 16.54 -1.54
N ASP A 429 5.54 15.88 -2.47
CA ASP A 429 4.83 14.63 -2.18
C ASP A 429 5.83 13.61 -1.61
N PRO A 430 5.62 13.13 -0.39
CA PRO A 430 6.54 12.22 0.28
C PRO A 430 6.30 10.74 -0.07
N LEU A 431 5.26 10.41 -0.83
CA LEU A 431 4.85 9.04 -1.15
C LEU A 431 5.16 8.65 -2.59
#